data_8b8907f11793ac102ff137e519c02f48
#
_entry.id   8b8907f11793ac102ff137e519c02f48
#
_cell.length_a   1.000
_cell.length_b   1.000
_cell.length_c   1.000
_cell.angle_alpha   90.00
_cell.angle_beta   90.00
_cell.angle_gamma   90.00
#
_symmetry.space_group_name_H-M   'P 1'
#
loop_
_entity.id
_entity.type
_entity.pdbx_description
1 polymer ?
#
loop_
_entity_poly.entity_id
_entity_poly.type
_entity_poly.pdbx_seq_one_letter_code
_entity_poly.pdbx_strand_id
1 'polypeptide(L)'
;QTMVETYMNDLLQGIGSGAFHALIKLAYGIMNEDSTEVIESIAYYAICYLPLGEVQPNIPNYTTPGDALLTLKNNTRWKDTTVDGKNIDEKIYSVITDPDFNKYLQLPGDDHVNYLAETAPVMRNIFINSFNFTSLHMVTGTHALRIVLPYIKEERRGKAVKQFWKTAAAAYLSIGAPEV
;
A
#
# COMPACT_ATOMS: atom_id res chain seq x y z
N GLN A 1 13.04 -20.80 9.69
CA GLN A 1 12.27 -19.58 9.59
C GLN A 1 13.21 -18.44 9.26
N THR A 2 13.01 -17.75 8.16
CA THR A 2 13.87 -16.63 7.76
C THR A 2 13.61 -15.41 8.66
N MET A 3 14.58 -14.48 8.69
CA MET A 3 14.42 -13.20 9.39
C MET A 3 13.21 -12.43 8.85
N VAL A 4 13.02 -12.42 7.54
CA VAL A 4 11.87 -11.76 6.89
C VAL A 4 10.55 -12.35 7.40
N GLU A 5 10.40 -13.69 7.43
CA GLU A 5 9.21 -14.35 7.97
C GLU A 5 8.94 -14.00 9.44
N THR A 6 9.99 -13.80 10.22
CA THR A 6 9.86 -13.46 11.64
C THR A 6 9.32 -12.05 11.82
N TYR A 7 9.96 -11.05 11.21
CA TYR A 7 9.66 -9.65 11.48
C TYR A 7 8.50 -9.08 10.65
N MET A 8 8.31 -9.54 9.39
CA MET A 8 7.24 -9.01 8.56
C MET A 8 5.86 -9.24 9.14
N ASN A 9 5.67 -10.30 9.93
CA ASN A 9 4.38 -10.53 10.58
C ASN A 9 4.00 -9.44 11.60
N ASP A 10 4.98 -8.82 12.24
CA ASP A 10 4.77 -7.76 13.23
C ASP A 10 4.70 -6.38 12.56
N LEU A 11 5.33 -6.22 11.40
CA LEU A 11 5.42 -4.96 10.67
C LEU A 11 4.29 -4.72 9.66
N LEU A 12 3.35 -5.66 9.50
CA LEU A 12 2.29 -5.59 8.48
C LEU A 12 1.43 -4.34 8.53
N GLN A 13 1.13 -3.80 9.72
CA GLN A 13 0.31 -2.60 9.84
C GLN A 13 1.00 -1.35 9.30
N GLY A 14 2.32 -1.38 9.22
CA GLY A 14 3.14 -0.32 8.64
C GLY A 14 3.61 -0.62 7.21
N ILE A 15 2.90 -1.45 6.44
CA ILE A 15 3.34 -1.90 5.11
C ILE A 15 3.57 -0.75 4.11
N GLY A 16 2.94 0.38 4.32
CA GLY A 16 3.15 1.60 3.55
C GLY A 16 4.09 2.63 4.18
N SER A 17 4.74 2.29 5.31
CA SER A 17 5.63 3.21 6.02
C SER A 17 6.76 3.72 5.14
N GLY A 18 7.15 4.99 5.35
CA GLY A 18 8.16 5.64 4.54
C GLY A 18 7.74 5.77 3.06
N ALA A 19 6.47 5.99 2.78
CA ALA A 19 5.96 6.02 1.41
C ALA A 19 6.31 4.74 0.62
N PHE A 20 6.10 3.59 1.24
CA PHE A 20 6.47 2.25 0.74
C PHE A 20 7.99 1.97 0.65
N HIS A 21 8.87 2.94 0.95
CA HIS A 21 10.33 2.74 0.82
C HIS A 21 10.83 1.56 1.66
N ALA A 22 10.28 1.33 2.85
CA ALA A 22 10.67 0.22 3.69
C ALA A 22 10.42 -1.14 3.01
N LEU A 23 9.22 -1.30 2.44
CA LEU A 23 8.84 -2.49 1.67
C LEU A 23 9.69 -2.63 0.41
N ILE A 24 9.91 -1.53 -0.31
CA ILE A 24 10.70 -1.49 -1.55
C ILE A 24 12.15 -1.89 -1.26
N LYS A 25 12.78 -1.30 -0.23
CA LYS A 25 14.16 -1.62 0.15
C LYS A 25 14.30 -3.10 0.52
N LEU A 26 13.35 -3.64 1.29
CA LEU A 26 13.35 -5.06 1.66
C LEU A 26 13.23 -5.97 0.42
N ALA A 27 12.38 -5.62 -0.53
CA ALA A 27 12.23 -6.38 -1.76
C ALA A 27 13.53 -6.42 -2.58
N TYR A 28 14.26 -5.31 -2.67
CA TYR A 28 15.56 -5.28 -3.35
C TYR A 28 16.59 -6.14 -2.63
N GLY A 29 16.69 -6.09 -1.30
CA GLY A 29 17.58 -6.97 -0.54
C GLY A 29 17.30 -8.46 -0.80
N ILE A 30 16.02 -8.83 -0.87
CA ILE A 30 15.61 -10.20 -1.20
C ILE A 30 16.00 -10.57 -2.64
N MET A 31 15.74 -9.69 -3.60
CA MET A 31 16.03 -9.93 -5.02
C MET A 31 17.53 -10.04 -5.29
N ASN A 32 18.34 -9.26 -4.58
CA ASN A 32 19.80 -9.27 -4.69
C ASN A 32 20.46 -10.43 -3.93
N GLU A 33 19.66 -11.20 -3.17
CA GLU A 33 20.14 -12.26 -2.28
C GLU A 33 21.19 -11.74 -1.26
N ASP A 34 21.09 -10.46 -0.89
CA ASP A 34 22.00 -9.80 0.03
C ASP A 34 21.43 -9.78 1.46
N SER A 35 21.98 -10.63 2.30
CA SER A 35 21.55 -10.75 3.70
C SER A 35 21.80 -9.47 4.51
N THR A 36 22.82 -8.70 4.20
CA THR A 36 23.12 -7.41 4.86
C THR A 36 22.05 -6.39 4.51
N GLU A 37 21.73 -6.27 3.21
CA GLU A 37 20.68 -5.36 2.74
C GLU A 37 19.31 -5.74 3.31
N VAL A 38 19.00 -7.03 3.43
CA VAL A 38 17.78 -7.52 4.10
C VAL A 38 17.71 -7.08 5.56
N ILE A 39 18.81 -7.27 6.33
CA ILE A 39 18.88 -6.85 7.74
C ILE A 39 18.68 -5.34 7.88
N GLU A 40 19.40 -4.55 7.10
CA GLU A 40 19.28 -3.09 7.10
C GLU A 40 17.88 -2.64 6.70
N SER A 41 17.25 -3.34 5.77
CA SER A 41 15.89 -3.03 5.32
C SER A 41 14.86 -3.28 6.42
N ILE A 42 14.99 -4.37 7.17
CA ILE A 42 14.12 -4.66 8.32
C ILE A 42 14.34 -3.62 9.43
N ALA A 43 15.59 -3.26 9.71
CA ALA A 43 15.92 -2.20 10.68
C ALA A 43 15.34 -0.85 10.26
N TYR A 44 15.48 -0.46 9.00
CA TYR A 44 14.89 0.74 8.45
C TYR A 44 13.36 0.71 8.55
N TYR A 45 12.74 -0.44 8.23
CA TYR A 45 11.31 -0.62 8.35
C TYR A 45 10.82 -0.40 9.79
N ALA A 46 11.53 -0.94 10.77
CA ALA A 46 11.22 -0.74 12.19
C ALA A 46 11.37 0.73 12.63
N ILE A 47 12.38 1.44 12.11
CA ILE A 47 12.62 2.87 12.43
C ILE A 47 11.54 3.78 11.87
N CYS A 48 11.12 3.57 10.62
CA CYS A 48 10.09 4.39 9.98
C CYS A 48 8.66 3.83 10.17
N TYR A 49 8.49 2.82 11.04
CA TYR A 49 7.22 2.15 11.25
C TYR A 49 6.13 3.13 11.65
N LEU A 50 5.14 3.26 10.78
CA LEU A 50 3.93 4.05 11.00
C LEU A 50 2.72 3.13 10.85
N PRO A 51 2.07 2.73 11.95
CA PRO A 51 0.87 1.92 11.86
C PRO A 51 -0.28 2.73 11.28
N LEU A 52 -0.79 2.31 10.14
CA LEU A 52 -1.88 2.98 9.42
C LEU A 52 -3.27 2.50 9.87
N GLY A 53 -3.36 1.97 11.07
CA GLY A 53 -4.56 1.41 11.66
C GLY A 53 -4.96 0.07 11.04
N GLU A 54 -5.77 -0.69 11.77
CA GLU A 54 -6.26 -1.97 11.27
C GLU A 54 -7.32 -1.79 10.18
N VAL A 55 -7.38 -2.75 9.28
CA VAL A 55 -8.48 -2.88 8.34
C VAL A 55 -9.71 -3.37 9.10
N GLN A 56 -10.80 -2.61 9.04
CA GLN A 56 -12.03 -2.97 9.73
C GLN A 56 -12.71 -4.18 9.05
N PRO A 57 -13.26 -5.13 9.80
CA PRO A 57 -13.81 -6.38 9.24
C PRO A 57 -15.06 -6.17 8.38
N ASN A 58 -15.78 -5.06 8.58
CA ASN A 58 -17.06 -4.78 7.90
C ASN A 58 -16.91 -3.97 6.61
N ILE A 59 -15.69 -3.68 6.16
CA ILE A 59 -15.47 -2.97 4.89
C ILE A 59 -15.82 -3.91 3.73
N PRO A 60 -16.70 -3.49 2.79
CA PRO A 60 -17.08 -4.33 1.66
C PRO A 60 -15.90 -4.62 0.73
N ASN A 61 -15.95 -5.77 0.08
CA ASN A 61 -15.00 -6.08 -0.99
C ASN A 61 -15.37 -5.31 -2.25
N TYR A 62 -14.36 -4.89 -3.01
CA TYR A 62 -14.57 -4.30 -4.33
C TYR A 62 -14.81 -5.39 -5.40
N THR A 63 -15.41 -4.98 -6.52
CA THR A 63 -15.51 -5.83 -7.72
C THR A 63 -14.23 -5.74 -8.55
N THR A 64 -13.74 -4.52 -8.79
CA THR A 64 -12.45 -4.28 -9.42
C THR A 64 -11.68 -3.17 -8.70
N PRO A 65 -10.33 -3.17 -8.75
CA PRO A 65 -9.53 -2.09 -8.16
C PRO A 65 -9.88 -0.71 -8.72
N GLY A 66 -10.15 -0.62 -10.03
CA GLY A 66 -10.53 0.63 -10.69
C GLY A 66 -11.85 1.19 -10.16
N ASP A 67 -12.88 0.35 -10.02
CA ASP A 67 -14.18 0.76 -9.48
C ASP A 67 -14.08 1.22 -8.02
N ALA A 68 -13.24 0.55 -7.23
CA ALA A 68 -12.99 0.97 -5.85
C ALA A 68 -12.37 2.37 -5.77
N LEU A 69 -11.38 2.67 -6.61
CA LEU A 69 -10.77 3.99 -6.67
C LEU A 69 -11.73 5.06 -7.19
N LEU A 70 -12.55 4.73 -8.20
CA LEU A 70 -13.60 5.63 -8.69
C LEU A 70 -14.66 5.91 -7.62
N THR A 71 -15.03 4.92 -6.83
CA THR A 71 -15.94 5.09 -5.68
C THR A 71 -15.35 6.09 -4.69
N LEU A 72 -14.09 5.95 -4.32
CA LEU A 72 -13.40 6.90 -3.45
C LEU A 72 -13.33 8.30 -4.08
N LYS A 73 -12.90 8.41 -5.34
CA LYS A 73 -12.80 9.67 -6.07
C LYS A 73 -14.13 10.44 -6.08
N ASN A 74 -15.25 9.75 -6.31
CA ASN A 74 -16.55 10.39 -6.47
C ASN A 74 -17.26 10.72 -5.15
N ASN A 75 -16.86 10.09 -4.05
CA ASN A 75 -17.54 10.21 -2.75
C ASN A 75 -16.73 10.91 -1.67
N THR A 76 -15.47 11.25 -1.95
CA THR A 76 -14.60 11.93 -0.98
C THR A 76 -14.26 13.35 -1.46
N ARG A 77 -13.81 14.19 -0.52
CA ARG A 77 -13.43 15.58 -0.75
C ARG A 77 -12.13 15.77 -1.54
N TRP A 78 -11.38 14.69 -1.80
CA TRP A 78 -10.05 14.78 -2.44
C TRP A 78 -10.07 14.72 -3.96
N LYS A 79 -11.24 14.67 -4.58
CA LYS A 79 -11.34 14.78 -6.03
C LYS A 79 -10.73 16.11 -6.50
N ASP A 80 -9.75 16.03 -7.39
CA ASP A 80 -9.04 17.16 -7.98
C ASP A 80 -8.37 18.11 -6.94
N THR A 81 -8.15 17.59 -5.70
CA THR A 81 -7.54 18.35 -4.60
C THR A 81 -6.40 17.56 -3.98
N THR A 82 -5.19 18.11 -4.00
CA THR A 82 -4.06 17.49 -3.29
C THR A 82 -4.14 17.75 -1.79
N VAL A 83 -3.69 16.78 -1.00
CA VAL A 83 -3.63 16.89 0.46
C VAL A 83 -2.37 17.65 0.86
N ASP A 84 -2.49 18.59 1.78
CA ASP A 84 -1.35 19.28 2.37
C ASP A 84 -0.58 18.33 3.31
N GLY A 85 0.75 18.49 3.34
CA GLY A 85 1.64 17.71 4.20
C GLY A 85 3.09 17.93 3.81
N LYS A 86 4.01 17.81 4.77
CA LYS A 86 5.45 18.03 4.57
C LYS A 86 6.08 16.92 3.72
N ASN A 87 5.53 15.73 3.81
CA ASN A 87 6.01 14.55 3.08
C ASN A 87 4.84 13.65 2.67
N ILE A 88 5.15 12.59 1.93
CA ILE A 88 4.14 11.65 1.42
C ILE A 88 3.44 10.92 2.56
N ASP A 89 4.15 10.52 3.62
CA ASP A 89 3.57 9.81 4.75
C ASP A 89 2.52 10.64 5.49
N GLU A 90 2.80 11.91 5.74
CA GLU A 90 1.84 12.82 6.37
C GLU A 90 0.58 12.97 5.54
N LYS A 91 0.72 13.07 4.22
CA LYS A 91 -0.42 13.14 3.28
C LYS A 91 -1.25 11.87 3.31
N ILE A 92 -0.63 10.70 3.22
CA ILE A 92 -1.30 9.40 3.29
C ILE A 92 -2.00 9.24 4.64
N TYR A 93 -1.32 9.55 5.74
CA TYR A 93 -1.87 9.47 7.09
C TYR A 93 -3.10 10.36 7.27
N SER A 94 -3.04 11.60 6.77
CA SER A 94 -4.17 12.54 6.80
C SER A 94 -5.39 11.98 6.09
N VAL A 95 -5.23 11.30 4.95
CA VAL A 95 -6.33 10.63 4.24
C VAL A 95 -6.87 9.44 5.03
N ILE A 96 -5.99 8.56 5.52
CA ILE A 96 -6.40 7.33 6.23
C ILE A 96 -7.19 7.64 7.52
N THR A 97 -6.86 8.72 8.19
CA THR A 97 -7.54 9.13 9.43
C THR A 97 -8.85 9.86 9.19
N ASP A 98 -9.17 10.23 7.96
CA ASP A 98 -10.43 10.88 7.62
C ASP A 98 -11.60 9.89 7.63
N PRO A 99 -12.72 10.22 8.28
CA PRO A 99 -13.90 9.35 8.33
C PRO A 99 -14.48 9.04 6.95
N ASP A 100 -14.43 9.97 6.00
CA ASP A 100 -14.98 9.75 4.64
C ASP A 100 -14.17 8.70 3.87
N PHE A 101 -12.83 8.67 4.04
CA PHE A 101 -12.01 7.63 3.46
C PHE A 101 -12.46 6.23 3.92
N ASN A 102 -12.57 6.05 5.23
CA ASN A 102 -12.94 4.76 5.81
C ASN A 102 -14.40 4.35 5.47
N LYS A 103 -15.28 5.32 5.29
CA LYS A 103 -16.69 5.09 4.91
C LYS A 103 -16.85 4.53 3.50
N TYR A 104 -16.01 4.99 2.56
CA TYR A 104 -16.12 4.62 1.13
C TYR A 104 -15.02 3.68 0.66
N LEU A 105 -14.09 3.31 1.55
CA LEU A 105 -13.07 2.32 1.23
C LEU A 105 -13.72 0.98 0.91
N GLN A 106 -13.24 0.33 -0.15
CA GLN A 106 -13.54 -1.05 -0.49
C GLN A 106 -12.22 -1.83 -0.55
N LEU A 107 -12.26 -3.10 -0.18
CA LEU A 107 -11.05 -3.92 -0.02
C LEU A 107 -10.99 -5.03 -1.08
N PRO A 108 -9.79 -5.53 -1.41
CA PRO A 108 -9.67 -6.77 -2.16
C PRO A 108 -10.34 -7.92 -1.39
N GLY A 109 -10.86 -8.89 -2.14
CA GLY A 109 -11.32 -10.16 -1.58
C GLY A 109 -10.17 -10.97 -0.94
N ASP A 110 -10.47 -12.18 -0.49
CA ASP A 110 -9.46 -13.02 0.18
C ASP A 110 -8.50 -13.71 -0.80
N ASP A 111 -8.78 -13.68 -2.10
CA ASP A 111 -7.89 -14.19 -3.14
C ASP A 111 -6.73 -13.23 -3.39
N HIS A 112 -5.68 -13.35 -2.57
CA HIS A 112 -4.47 -12.56 -2.68
C HIS A 112 -3.62 -12.91 -3.92
N VAL A 113 -3.86 -14.02 -4.58
CA VAL A 113 -3.09 -14.45 -5.77
C VAL A 113 -3.44 -13.57 -6.97
N ASN A 114 -4.72 -13.34 -7.20
CA ASN A 114 -5.19 -12.50 -8.32
C ASN A 114 -5.02 -11.00 -8.04
N TYR A 115 -4.96 -10.59 -6.78
CA TYR A 115 -4.84 -9.19 -6.38
C TYR A 115 -3.74 -8.43 -7.14
N LEU A 116 -2.54 -9.00 -7.21
CA LEU A 116 -1.40 -8.34 -7.85
C LEU A 116 -1.59 -8.21 -9.37
N ALA A 117 -2.19 -9.21 -10.00
CA ALA A 117 -2.49 -9.18 -11.43
C ALA A 117 -3.53 -8.09 -11.77
N GLU A 118 -4.52 -7.90 -10.91
CA GLU A 118 -5.57 -6.89 -11.09
C GLU A 118 -5.09 -5.48 -10.75
N THR A 119 -4.28 -5.35 -9.69
CA THR A 119 -3.89 -4.05 -9.15
C THR A 119 -2.72 -3.42 -9.91
N ALA A 120 -1.75 -4.19 -10.38
CA ALA A 120 -0.57 -3.66 -11.03
C ALA A 120 -0.86 -2.82 -12.29
N PRO A 121 -1.78 -3.22 -13.20
CA PRO A 121 -2.16 -2.38 -14.33
C PRO A 121 -2.78 -1.05 -13.90
N VAL A 122 -3.61 -1.06 -12.86
CA VAL A 122 -4.26 0.13 -12.31
C VAL A 122 -3.23 1.12 -11.75
N MET A 123 -2.29 0.65 -10.92
CA MET A 123 -1.24 1.50 -10.39
C MET A 123 -0.35 2.09 -11.48
N ARG A 124 -0.01 1.30 -12.51
CA ARG A 124 0.73 1.77 -13.68
C ARG A 124 -0.04 2.86 -14.44
N ASN A 125 -1.34 2.69 -14.68
CA ASN A 125 -2.14 3.68 -15.39
C ASN A 125 -2.22 5.00 -14.60
N ILE A 126 -2.44 4.94 -13.28
CA ILE A 126 -2.40 6.12 -12.41
C ILE A 126 -1.06 6.87 -12.55
N PHE A 127 0.06 6.13 -12.57
CA PHE A 127 1.37 6.75 -12.76
C PHE A 127 1.52 7.39 -14.13
N ILE A 128 1.13 6.71 -15.20
CA ILE A 128 1.22 7.25 -16.58
C ILE A 128 0.35 8.51 -16.74
N ASN A 129 -0.82 8.54 -16.12
CA ASN A 129 -1.75 9.66 -16.23
C ASN A 129 -1.37 10.86 -15.31
N SER A 130 -0.60 10.63 -14.26
CA SER A 130 -0.26 11.68 -13.28
C SER A 130 1.20 12.13 -13.31
N PHE A 131 2.13 11.27 -13.73
CA PHE A 131 3.58 11.42 -13.60
C PHE A 131 4.00 11.92 -12.20
N ASN A 132 3.25 11.52 -11.17
CA ASN A 132 3.45 11.96 -9.81
C ASN A 132 4.38 11.01 -9.05
N PHE A 133 5.26 11.58 -8.21
CA PHE A 133 6.22 10.78 -7.45
C PHE A 133 5.55 9.80 -6.47
N THR A 134 4.43 10.19 -5.85
CA THR A 134 3.65 9.28 -4.99
C THR A 134 3.08 8.10 -5.79
N SER A 135 2.55 8.35 -6.99
CA SER A 135 2.03 7.26 -7.83
C SER A 135 3.12 6.31 -8.33
N LEU A 136 4.36 6.80 -8.54
CA LEU A 136 5.51 5.93 -8.80
C LEU A 136 5.75 4.95 -7.63
N HIS A 137 5.61 5.42 -6.38
CA HIS A 137 5.75 4.56 -5.20
C HIS A 137 4.62 3.53 -5.08
N MET A 138 3.43 3.83 -5.59
CA MET A 138 2.36 2.83 -5.67
C MET A 138 2.73 1.69 -6.64
N VAL A 139 3.36 2.00 -7.78
CA VAL A 139 3.84 0.99 -8.74
C VAL A 139 4.96 0.15 -8.15
N THR A 140 6.01 0.81 -7.65
CA THR A 140 7.18 0.11 -7.09
C THR A 140 6.85 -0.64 -5.81
N GLY A 141 5.95 -0.11 -4.97
CA GLY A 141 5.41 -0.78 -3.79
C GLY A 141 4.60 -2.03 -4.14
N THR A 142 3.79 -1.99 -5.21
CA THR A 142 3.06 -3.18 -5.69
C THR A 142 4.03 -4.27 -6.14
N HIS A 143 5.09 -3.91 -6.87
CA HIS A 143 6.15 -4.84 -7.23
C HIS A 143 6.85 -5.41 -5.99
N ALA A 144 7.18 -4.57 -5.02
CA ALA A 144 7.83 -4.98 -3.79
C ALA A 144 6.94 -5.94 -2.97
N LEU A 145 5.63 -5.67 -2.88
CA LEU A 145 4.70 -6.58 -2.24
C LEU A 145 4.73 -7.97 -2.88
N ARG A 146 4.79 -8.05 -4.21
CA ARG A 146 4.90 -9.33 -4.93
C ARG A 146 6.13 -10.14 -4.51
N ILE A 147 7.25 -9.48 -4.27
CA ILE A 147 8.51 -10.12 -3.84
C ILE A 147 8.45 -10.55 -2.38
N VAL A 148 7.85 -9.74 -1.51
CA VAL A 148 7.83 -9.97 -0.06
C VAL A 148 6.71 -10.92 0.36
N LEU A 149 5.60 -10.95 -0.36
CA LEU A 149 4.40 -11.73 -0.01
C LEU A 149 4.67 -13.23 0.26
N PRO A 150 5.54 -13.94 -0.49
CA PRO A 150 5.88 -15.34 -0.20
C PRO A 150 6.51 -15.56 1.19
N TYR A 151 7.13 -14.53 1.77
CA TYR A 151 7.77 -14.58 3.09
C TYR A 151 6.80 -14.22 4.23
N ILE A 152 5.58 -13.82 3.90
CA ILE A 152 4.51 -13.61 4.88
C ILE A 152 3.79 -14.93 5.06
N LYS A 153 3.46 -15.28 6.31
CA LYS A 153 2.68 -16.47 6.63
C LYS A 153 1.39 -16.49 5.83
N GLU A 154 1.05 -17.65 5.26
CA GLU A 154 -0.07 -17.79 4.33
C GLU A 154 -1.38 -17.23 4.90
N GLU A 155 -1.69 -17.54 6.15
CA GLU A 155 -2.88 -17.05 6.84
C GLU A 155 -2.91 -15.52 7.05
N ARG A 156 -1.78 -14.84 6.83
CA ARG A 156 -1.67 -13.37 6.96
C ARG A 156 -1.54 -12.64 5.62
N ARG A 157 -1.36 -13.35 4.51
CA ARG A 157 -1.19 -12.73 3.19
C ARG A 157 -2.39 -11.88 2.78
N GLY A 158 -3.60 -12.37 3.02
CA GLY A 158 -4.81 -11.58 2.79
C GLY A 158 -4.84 -10.27 3.60
N LYS A 159 -4.42 -10.30 4.87
CA LYS A 159 -4.29 -9.10 5.69
C LYS A 159 -3.23 -8.14 5.14
N ALA A 160 -2.08 -8.65 4.70
CA ALA A 160 -1.02 -7.84 4.10
C ALA A 160 -1.48 -7.11 2.84
N VAL A 161 -2.18 -7.81 1.95
CA VAL A 161 -2.75 -7.25 0.72
C VAL A 161 -3.78 -6.17 1.03
N LYS A 162 -4.71 -6.42 1.94
CA LYS A 162 -5.73 -5.44 2.35
C LYS A 162 -5.09 -4.19 2.97
N GLN A 163 -4.06 -4.37 3.79
CA GLN A 163 -3.34 -3.26 4.41
C GLN A 163 -2.55 -2.43 3.38
N PHE A 164 -1.90 -3.10 2.42
CA PHE A 164 -1.23 -2.43 1.31
C PHE A 164 -2.23 -1.64 0.46
N TRP A 165 -3.36 -2.26 0.09
CA TRP A 165 -4.41 -1.61 -0.69
C TRP A 165 -4.95 -0.36 0.00
N LYS A 166 -5.25 -0.44 1.30
CA LYS A 166 -5.68 0.72 2.10
C LYS A 166 -4.71 1.89 1.96
N THR A 167 -3.40 1.61 2.06
CA THR A 167 -2.37 2.63 1.92
C THR A 167 -2.28 3.17 0.50
N ALA A 168 -2.33 2.30 -0.51
CA ALA A 168 -2.28 2.69 -1.91
C ALA A 168 -3.50 3.54 -2.32
N ALA A 169 -4.70 3.19 -1.84
CA ALA A 169 -5.90 3.97 -2.05
C ALA A 169 -5.82 5.36 -1.39
N ALA A 170 -5.24 5.46 -0.21
CA ALA A 170 -5.00 6.75 0.45
C ALA A 170 -3.93 7.57 -0.29
N ALA A 171 -2.87 6.93 -0.79
CA ALA A 171 -1.86 7.59 -1.63
C ALA A 171 -2.47 8.14 -2.93
N TYR A 172 -3.37 7.39 -3.57
CA TYR A 172 -4.12 7.82 -4.74
C TYR A 172 -4.94 9.09 -4.46
N LEU A 173 -5.70 9.12 -3.35
CA LEU A 173 -6.46 10.29 -2.96
C LEU A 173 -5.56 11.47 -2.59
N SER A 174 -4.41 11.22 -1.97
CA SER A 174 -3.49 12.27 -1.50
C SER A 174 -2.92 13.13 -2.62
N ILE A 175 -2.98 12.64 -3.87
CA ILE A 175 -2.51 13.34 -5.07
C ILE A 175 -3.67 13.86 -5.95
N GLY A 176 -4.90 13.91 -5.42
CA GLY A 176 -6.04 14.47 -6.10
C GLY A 176 -6.82 13.48 -6.98
N ALA A 177 -6.65 12.18 -6.75
CA ALA A 177 -7.36 11.11 -7.45
C ALA A 177 -7.32 11.24 -9.00
N PRO A 178 -6.15 11.16 -9.63
CA PRO A 178 -6.01 11.27 -11.08
C PRO A 178 -6.81 10.20 -11.83
N GLU A 179 -6.77 10.22 -13.17
CA GLU A 179 -7.39 9.18 -14.00
C GLU A 179 -6.74 7.80 -13.72
N VAL A 180 -7.60 6.75 -13.74
CA VAL A 180 -7.23 5.35 -13.45
C VAL A 180 -6.98 4.58 -14.73
#